data_f37f6505475b2f52e2d317b0faca9997
#
_entry.id   f37f6505475b2f52e2d317b0faca9997
#
_cell.length_a   1.000
_cell.length_b   1.000
_cell.length_c   1.000
_cell.angle_alpha   90.00
_cell.angle_beta   90.00
_cell.angle_gamma   90.00
#
_symmetry.space_group_name_H-M   'P 1'
#
loop_
_entity.id
_entity.type
_entity.pdbx_description
1 polymer ?
#
loop_
_entity_poly.entity_id
_entity_poly.type
_entity_poly.pdbx_seq_one_letter_code
_entity_poly.pdbx_strand_id
1 'polypeptide(L)'
;DLVYKELKYFKEIHKVEYNYFWADTFLAMNKKELDAFCEMYKEINLPFWMQTRPETVNDDNISKLSKVGLHRISFGVEHGNEEFRAKILDRRWKNKDIIERLKIPHKYGVAFSVNNITGFPTETKKLAFDTIELNRHIEADNANIYSFVPFHGTPLRKMCEELDLIKPETITKCLTNKPILN
;
A
#
# COMPACT_ATOMS: atom_id res chain seq x y z
N ASP A 1 -8.01 -23.41 -10.87
CA ASP A 1 -7.95 -22.04 -10.41
C ASP A 1 -7.38 -21.11 -11.49
N LEU A 2 -8.07 -19.99 -11.75
CA LEU A 2 -7.73 -19.06 -12.84
C LEU A 2 -6.35 -18.41 -12.61
N VAL A 3 -6.09 -17.92 -11.40
CA VAL A 3 -4.82 -17.24 -11.05
C VAL A 3 -3.61 -18.18 -11.29
N TYR A 4 -3.72 -19.43 -10.90
CA TYR A 4 -2.65 -20.41 -11.16
C TYR A 4 -2.39 -20.60 -12.65
N LYS A 5 -3.46 -20.73 -13.45
CA LYS A 5 -3.34 -20.91 -14.91
C LYS A 5 -2.69 -19.70 -15.57
N GLU A 6 -3.06 -18.49 -15.15
CA GLU A 6 -2.47 -17.24 -15.65
C GLU A 6 -0.98 -17.15 -15.31
N LEU A 7 -0.61 -17.37 -14.03
CA LEU A 7 0.79 -17.34 -13.59
C LEU A 7 1.63 -18.36 -14.32
N LYS A 8 1.11 -19.58 -14.50
CA LYS A 8 1.78 -20.63 -15.24
C LYS A 8 1.96 -20.27 -16.71
N TYR A 9 0.91 -19.73 -17.35
CA TYR A 9 0.96 -19.23 -18.73
C TYR A 9 2.03 -18.16 -18.91
N PHE A 10 2.06 -17.15 -18.05
CA PHE A 10 3.08 -16.11 -18.12
C PHE A 10 4.49 -16.64 -17.91
N LYS A 11 4.67 -17.56 -16.96
CA LYS A 11 5.97 -18.21 -16.73
C LYS A 11 6.41 -19.07 -17.92
N GLU A 12 5.55 -19.93 -18.44
CA GLU A 12 5.91 -20.91 -19.47
C GLU A 12 5.98 -20.31 -20.87
N ILE A 13 5.05 -19.44 -21.23
CA ILE A 13 4.93 -18.86 -22.57
C ILE A 13 5.69 -17.56 -22.70
N HIS A 14 5.50 -16.62 -21.75
CA HIS A 14 6.14 -15.31 -21.80
C HIS A 14 7.48 -15.24 -21.06
N LYS A 15 7.89 -16.34 -20.40
CA LYS A 15 9.19 -16.45 -19.70
C LYS A 15 9.40 -15.32 -18.68
N VAL A 16 8.33 -14.92 -17.99
CA VAL A 16 8.45 -13.92 -16.92
C VAL A 16 9.28 -14.49 -15.77
N GLU A 17 10.12 -13.64 -15.20
CA GLU A 17 11.05 -13.99 -14.11
C GLU A 17 10.63 -13.36 -12.77
N TYR A 18 9.59 -12.53 -12.77
CA TYR A 18 9.13 -11.79 -11.60
C TYR A 18 7.64 -11.47 -11.71
N ASN A 19 6.89 -11.58 -10.59
CA ASN A 19 5.48 -11.23 -10.54
C ASN A 19 5.24 -10.00 -9.65
N TYR A 20 4.35 -9.13 -10.08
CA TYR A 20 3.85 -8.03 -9.28
C TYR A 20 2.34 -8.16 -9.07
N PHE A 21 1.93 -8.44 -7.83
CA PHE A 21 0.53 -8.52 -7.47
C PHE A 21 -0.02 -7.14 -7.13
N TRP A 22 -0.71 -6.55 -8.09
CA TRP A 22 -1.39 -5.28 -7.94
C TRP A 22 -2.77 -5.49 -7.31
N ALA A 23 -2.79 -5.60 -6.00
CA ALA A 23 -4.01 -5.74 -5.22
C ALA A 23 -4.07 -4.60 -4.18
N ASP A 24 -5.25 -4.06 -3.91
CA ASP A 24 -5.42 -2.98 -2.93
C ASP A 24 -4.93 -3.40 -1.53
N THR A 25 -5.13 -4.65 -1.17
CA THR A 25 -4.66 -5.23 0.09
C THR A 25 -4.46 -6.73 -0.09
N PHE A 26 -3.29 -7.15 -0.52
CA PHE A 26 -3.00 -8.57 -0.78
C PHE A 26 -3.26 -9.46 0.43
N LEU A 27 -2.92 -9.00 1.64
CA LEU A 27 -3.13 -9.74 2.88
C LEU A 27 -4.53 -9.55 3.50
N ALA A 28 -5.53 -9.11 2.72
CA ALA A 28 -6.93 -9.15 3.15
C ALA A 28 -7.51 -10.57 3.16
N MET A 29 -6.82 -11.53 2.55
CA MET A 29 -7.18 -12.94 2.55
C MET A 29 -7.11 -13.53 3.97
N ASN A 30 -7.98 -14.49 4.25
CA ASN A 30 -7.94 -15.24 5.50
C ASN A 30 -6.79 -16.27 5.51
N LYS A 31 -6.54 -16.88 6.68
CA LYS A 31 -5.43 -17.84 6.84
C LYS A 31 -5.50 -19.02 5.86
N LYS A 32 -6.71 -19.56 5.63
CA LYS A 32 -6.90 -20.72 4.73
C LYS A 32 -6.60 -20.34 3.27
N GLU A 33 -7.02 -19.15 2.85
CA GLU A 33 -6.72 -18.61 1.52
C GLU A 33 -5.22 -18.37 1.34
N LEU A 34 -4.56 -17.81 2.36
CA LEU A 34 -3.10 -17.61 2.35
C LEU A 34 -2.34 -18.94 2.27
N ASP A 35 -2.74 -19.95 3.05
CA ASP A 35 -2.12 -21.26 3.01
C ASP A 35 -2.30 -21.89 1.62
N ALA A 36 -3.49 -21.81 1.02
CA ALA A 36 -3.77 -22.29 -0.33
C ALA A 36 -2.95 -21.53 -1.39
N PHE A 37 -2.81 -20.21 -1.26
CA PHE A 37 -1.95 -19.42 -2.13
C PHE A 37 -0.49 -19.88 -2.04
N CYS A 38 0.03 -20.05 -0.83
CA CYS A 38 1.43 -20.49 -0.63
C CYS A 38 1.67 -21.87 -1.24
N GLU A 39 0.75 -22.83 -1.06
CA GLU A 39 0.89 -24.16 -1.68
C GLU A 39 0.90 -24.09 -3.20
N MET A 40 -0.02 -23.34 -3.78
CA MET A 40 -0.09 -23.13 -5.24
C MET A 40 1.18 -22.43 -5.76
N TYR A 41 1.65 -21.41 -5.05
CA TYR A 41 2.74 -20.57 -5.53
C TYR A 41 4.13 -21.26 -5.47
N LYS A 42 4.29 -22.31 -4.67
CA LYS A 42 5.48 -23.18 -4.70
C LYS A 42 5.78 -23.75 -6.09
N GLU A 43 4.75 -24.04 -6.88
CA GLU A 43 4.92 -24.54 -8.25
C GLU A 43 5.35 -23.44 -9.23
N ILE A 44 4.87 -22.21 -8.97
CA ILE A 44 5.28 -21.05 -9.77
C ILE A 44 6.74 -20.70 -9.47
N ASN A 45 7.12 -20.66 -8.20
CA ASN A 45 8.50 -20.48 -7.74
C ASN A 45 9.22 -19.30 -8.41
N LEU A 46 8.57 -18.15 -8.47
CA LEU A 46 9.15 -16.89 -8.95
C LEU A 46 9.16 -15.88 -7.80
N PRO A 47 10.16 -14.99 -7.74
CA PRO A 47 10.10 -13.88 -6.79
C PRO A 47 8.91 -12.98 -7.13
N PHE A 48 8.33 -12.39 -6.08
CA PHE A 48 7.19 -11.49 -6.27
C PHE A 48 7.17 -10.30 -5.33
N TRP A 49 6.48 -9.27 -5.76
CA TRP A 49 6.17 -8.06 -5.04
C TRP A 49 4.65 -7.96 -4.83
N MET A 50 4.22 -7.54 -3.66
CA MET A 50 2.80 -7.31 -3.36
C MET A 50 2.58 -5.96 -2.69
N GLN A 51 1.32 -5.49 -2.73
CA GLN A 51 0.87 -4.33 -1.97
C GLN A 51 -0.07 -4.77 -0.85
N THR A 52 0.08 -4.17 0.32
CA THR A 52 -0.82 -4.42 1.43
C THR A 52 -0.81 -3.25 2.43
N ARG A 53 -1.56 -3.39 3.52
CA ARG A 53 -1.60 -2.42 4.60
C ARG A 53 -0.79 -2.90 5.81
N PRO A 54 -0.15 -1.99 6.58
CA PRO A 54 0.64 -2.39 7.76
C PRO A 54 -0.14 -3.27 8.74
N GLU A 55 -1.43 -2.96 8.95
CA GLU A 55 -2.30 -3.68 9.89
C GLU A 55 -2.55 -5.15 9.53
N THR A 56 -2.31 -5.54 8.30
CA THR A 56 -2.51 -6.94 7.86
C THR A 56 -1.30 -7.83 8.09
N VAL A 57 -0.15 -7.24 8.44
CA VAL A 57 1.12 -7.96 8.61
C VAL A 57 1.22 -8.62 9.98
N ASN A 58 1.70 -9.86 9.99
CA ASN A 58 2.11 -10.59 11.19
C ASN A 58 3.23 -11.59 10.85
N ASP A 59 3.90 -12.14 11.87
CA ASP A 59 5.01 -13.07 11.69
C ASP A 59 4.61 -14.34 10.88
N ASP A 60 3.40 -14.89 11.09
CA ASP A 60 2.94 -16.09 10.39
C ASP A 60 2.84 -15.86 8.88
N ASN A 61 2.16 -14.78 8.46
CA ASN A 61 1.95 -14.54 7.03
C ASN A 61 3.23 -14.15 6.29
N ILE A 62 4.09 -13.33 6.86
CA ILE A 62 5.35 -12.95 6.20
C ILE A 62 6.32 -14.14 6.15
N SER A 63 6.41 -14.93 7.24
CA SER A 63 7.21 -16.17 7.26
C SER A 63 6.79 -17.17 6.18
N LYS A 64 5.49 -17.32 5.94
CA LYS A 64 4.98 -18.23 4.90
C LYS A 64 5.29 -17.71 3.49
N LEU A 65 5.01 -16.44 3.26
CA LEU A 65 5.21 -15.83 1.94
C LEU A 65 6.69 -15.73 1.57
N SER A 66 7.58 -15.44 2.52
CA SER A 66 9.02 -15.40 2.26
C SER A 66 9.57 -16.76 1.76
N LYS A 67 9.00 -17.87 2.25
CA LYS A 67 9.38 -19.23 1.82
C LYS A 67 8.93 -19.57 0.39
N VAL A 68 8.00 -18.82 -0.17
CA VAL A 68 7.48 -19.08 -1.52
C VAL A 68 7.83 -17.97 -2.52
N GLY A 69 8.75 -17.07 -2.16
CA GLY A 69 9.30 -16.09 -3.08
C GLY A 69 8.88 -14.64 -2.86
N LEU A 70 8.26 -14.31 -1.71
CA LEU A 70 8.01 -12.89 -1.39
C LEU A 70 9.35 -12.15 -1.30
N HIS A 71 9.57 -11.24 -2.24
CA HIS A 71 10.80 -10.46 -2.36
C HIS A 71 10.64 -9.04 -1.83
N ARG A 72 9.48 -8.41 -2.09
CA ARG A 72 9.24 -7.01 -1.73
C ARG A 72 7.78 -6.74 -1.38
N ILE A 73 7.57 -5.75 -0.50
CA ILE A 73 6.23 -5.28 -0.13
C ILE A 73 6.15 -3.76 -0.31
N SER A 74 5.01 -3.27 -0.82
CA SER A 74 4.62 -1.86 -0.71
C SER A 74 3.52 -1.68 0.31
N PHE A 75 3.74 -0.80 1.28
CA PHE A 75 2.76 -0.49 2.31
C PHE A 75 2.10 0.87 2.10
N GLY A 76 0.77 0.90 2.07
CA GLY A 76 0.01 2.14 2.14
C GLY A 76 -0.08 2.63 3.59
N VAL A 77 0.81 3.53 4.02
CA VAL A 77 0.77 4.21 5.32
C VAL A 77 -0.11 5.45 5.24
N GLU A 78 -0.05 6.13 4.13
CA GLU A 78 -0.83 7.27 3.66
C GLU A 78 -0.52 8.57 4.39
N HIS A 79 -0.64 8.64 5.73
CA HIS A 79 -0.48 9.87 6.49
C HIS A 79 0.02 9.60 7.93
N GLY A 80 0.88 10.49 8.44
CA GLY A 80 1.52 10.31 9.75
C GLY A 80 0.70 10.74 10.95
N ASN A 81 -0.23 11.68 10.80
CA ASN A 81 -1.06 12.11 11.92
C ASN A 81 -2.22 11.11 12.15
N GLU A 82 -2.29 10.53 13.35
CA GLU A 82 -3.29 9.50 13.68
C GLU A 82 -4.72 10.00 13.61
N GLU A 83 -5.00 11.20 14.14
CA GLU A 83 -6.34 11.78 14.16
C GLU A 83 -6.80 12.16 12.75
N PHE A 84 -5.91 12.78 11.98
CA PHE A 84 -6.18 13.12 10.59
C PHE A 84 -6.43 11.87 9.76
N ARG A 85 -5.57 10.85 9.89
CA ARG A 85 -5.71 9.58 9.20
C ARG A 85 -7.03 8.87 9.55
N ALA A 86 -7.40 8.86 10.83
CA ALA A 86 -8.66 8.27 11.27
C ALA A 86 -9.89 9.04 10.73
N LYS A 87 -9.85 10.38 10.74
CA LYS A 87 -10.97 11.24 10.33
C LYS A 87 -11.15 11.30 8.82
N ILE A 88 -10.06 11.41 8.07
CA ILE A 88 -10.07 11.67 6.63
C ILE A 88 -10.02 10.38 5.81
N LEU A 89 -9.28 9.37 6.28
CA LEU A 89 -9.06 8.11 5.55
C LEU A 89 -9.76 6.91 6.18
N ASP A 90 -10.47 7.11 7.30
CA ASP A 90 -11.07 6.05 8.12
C ASP A 90 -10.08 4.93 8.49
N ARG A 91 -8.82 5.30 8.71
CA ARG A 91 -7.75 4.38 9.13
C ARG A 91 -7.32 4.70 10.56
N ARG A 92 -7.69 3.83 11.50
CA ARG A 92 -7.63 4.09 12.97
C ARG A 92 -6.45 3.44 13.68
N TRP A 93 -5.49 2.90 12.95
CA TRP A 93 -4.30 2.28 13.54
C TRP A 93 -3.38 3.32 14.16
N LYS A 94 -2.76 2.94 15.28
CA LYS A 94 -1.79 3.77 15.98
C LYS A 94 -0.42 3.73 15.29
N ASN A 95 0.30 4.83 15.30
CA ASN A 95 1.64 4.89 14.74
C ASN A 95 2.59 3.88 15.38
N LYS A 96 2.47 3.70 16.70
CA LYS A 96 3.23 2.67 17.43
C LYS A 96 3.03 1.27 16.82
N ASP A 97 1.79 0.89 16.53
CA ASP A 97 1.49 -0.43 16.00
C ASP A 97 1.98 -0.58 14.55
N ILE A 98 1.90 0.49 13.75
CA ILE A 98 2.45 0.53 12.39
C ILE A 98 3.96 0.30 12.44
N ILE A 99 4.69 1.06 13.26
CA ILE A 99 6.15 0.95 13.40
C ILE A 99 6.54 -0.48 13.81
N GLU A 100 5.88 -1.06 14.81
CA GLU A 100 6.22 -2.41 15.28
C GLU A 100 5.93 -3.48 14.21
N ARG A 101 4.83 -3.38 13.48
CA ARG A 101 4.50 -4.33 12.42
C ARG A 101 5.44 -4.23 11.21
N LEU A 102 5.89 -3.03 10.87
CA LEU A 102 6.80 -2.83 9.76
C LEU A 102 8.24 -3.31 10.04
N LYS A 103 8.56 -3.70 11.27
CA LYS A 103 9.81 -4.44 11.59
C LYS A 103 9.77 -5.90 11.13
N ILE A 104 8.57 -6.48 10.92
CA ILE A 104 8.43 -7.90 10.63
C ILE A 104 9.02 -8.31 9.28
N PRO A 105 8.82 -7.60 8.16
CA PRO A 105 9.41 -7.99 6.87
C PRO A 105 10.92 -8.22 6.93
N HIS A 106 11.67 -7.33 7.54
CA HIS A 106 13.13 -7.44 7.63
C HIS A 106 13.62 -8.65 8.41
N LYS A 107 12.84 -9.17 9.38
CA LYS A 107 13.18 -10.44 10.08
C LYS A 107 13.26 -11.62 9.11
N TYR A 108 12.57 -11.54 7.98
CA TYR A 108 12.50 -12.59 6.96
C TYR A 108 13.25 -12.21 5.67
N GLY A 109 14.08 -11.16 5.72
CA GLY A 109 14.86 -10.70 4.56
C GLY A 109 14.02 -10.08 3.44
N VAL A 110 12.81 -9.63 3.76
CA VAL A 110 11.89 -9.02 2.77
C VAL A 110 12.04 -7.51 2.82
N ALA A 111 12.46 -6.91 1.71
CA ALA A 111 12.55 -5.47 1.54
C ALA A 111 11.15 -4.84 1.42
N PHE A 112 11.00 -3.58 1.86
CA PHE A 112 9.72 -2.90 1.71
C PHE A 112 9.83 -1.40 1.45
N SER A 113 8.80 -0.87 0.81
CA SER A 113 8.58 0.57 0.67
C SER A 113 7.31 1.00 1.38
N VAL A 114 7.28 2.26 1.81
CA VAL A 114 6.07 2.91 2.32
C VAL A 114 5.58 3.97 1.34
N ASN A 115 4.28 4.02 1.13
CA ASN A 115 3.61 5.01 0.31
C ASN A 115 2.81 5.95 1.20
N ASN A 116 3.02 7.25 1.01
CA ASN A 116 2.38 8.33 1.73
C ASN A 116 1.70 9.28 0.74
N ILE A 117 0.71 10.01 1.19
CA ILE A 117 0.00 11.01 0.40
C ILE A 117 0.03 12.33 1.17
N THR A 118 0.24 13.43 0.46
CA THR A 118 0.17 14.80 0.99
C THR A 118 -0.69 15.67 0.09
N GLY A 119 -1.15 16.80 0.61
CA GLY A 119 -2.05 17.72 -0.11
C GLY A 119 -3.51 17.31 -0.03
N PHE A 120 -3.92 16.61 1.03
CA PHE A 120 -5.33 16.34 1.30
C PHE A 120 -6.12 17.62 1.57
N PRO A 121 -7.43 17.64 1.28
CA PRO A 121 -8.29 18.75 1.73
C PRO A 121 -8.16 18.90 3.25
N THR A 122 -8.00 20.13 3.70
CA THR A 122 -7.79 20.52 5.12
C THR A 122 -6.44 20.12 5.74
N GLU A 123 -5.53 19.52 4.99
CA GLU A 123 -4.18 19.24 5.48
C GLU A 123 -3.40 20.54 5.68
N THR A 124 -2.82 20.69 6.85
CA THR A 124 -1.92 21.81 7.14
C THR A 124 -0.46 21.39 6.98
N LYS A 125 0.43 22.36 6.83
CA LYS A 125 1.88 22.09 6.78
C LYS A 125 2.35 21.26 7.99
N LYS A 126 1.82 21.54 9.19
CA LYS A 126 2.14 20.77 10.40
C LYS A 126 1.74 19.30 10.25
N LEU A 127 0.53 19.02 9.74
CA LEU A 127 0.05 17.68 9.51
C LEU A 127 0.90 16.92 8.48
N ALA A 128 1.33 17.58 7.41
CA ALA A 128 2.25 17.00 6.43
C ALA A 128 3.60 16.64 7.07
N PHE A 129 4.12 17.46 7.98
CA PHE A 129 5.36 17.16 8.73
C PHE A 129 5.20 15.97 9.68
N ASP A 130 4.00 15.71 10.22
CA ASP A 130 3.75 14.49 11.02
C ASP A 130 3.96 13.22 10.19
N THR A 131 3.74 13.30 8.86
CA THR A 131 4.03 12.17 7.95
C THR A 131 5.54 11.95 7.79
N ILE A 132 6.32 13.00 7.67
CA ILE A 132 7.78 12.93 7.64
C ILE A 132 8.29 12.34 8.96
N GLU A 133 7.75 12.80 10.08
CA GLU A 133 8.17 12.33 11.41
C GLU A 133 7.85 10.86 11.62
N LEU A 134 6.66 10.37 11.21
CA LEU A 134 6.36 8.95 11.26
C LEU A 134 7.36 8.13 10.44
N ASN A 135 7.68 8.59 9.22
CA ASN A 135 8.62 7.86 8.34
C ASN A 135 10.04 7.80 8.91
N ARG A 136 10.46 8.75 9.73
CA ARG A 136 11.77 8.70 10.43
C ARG A 136 11.88 7.56 11.45
N HIS A 137 10.73 7.04 11.93
CA HIS A 137 10.68 5.91 12.85
C HIS A 137 10.44 4.56 12.15
N ILE A 138 10.20 4.58 10.83
CA ILE A 138 10.02 3.38 10.02
C ILE A 138 11.31 3.13 9.25
N GLU A 139 11.94 1.98 9.47
CA GLU A 139 13.16 1.57 8.78
C GLU A 139 12.82 0.98 7.40
N ALA A 140 12.16 1.76 6.54
CA ALA A 140 11.80 1.34 5.19
C ALA A 140 13.00 1.45 4.24
N ASP A 141 13.13 0.51 3.29
CA ASP A 141 14.15 0.59 2.23
C ASP A 141 13.87 1.75 1.25
N ASN A 142 12.62 2.15 1.13
CA ASN A 142 12.21 3.32 0.37
C ASN A 142 10.93 3.96 0.91
N ALA A 143 10.83 5.28 0.86
CA ALA A 143 9.63 6.03 1.20
C ALA A 143 9.19 6.91 0.02
N ASN A 144 7.95 6.75 -0.40
CA ASN A 144 7.34 7.54 -1.47
C ASN A 144 6.31 8.50 -0.88
N ILE A 145 6.23 9.70 -1.47
CA ILE A 145 5.18 10.68 -1.18
C ILE A 145 4.52 11.08 -2.49
N TYR A 146 3.19 10.93 -2.54
CA TYR A 146 2.36 11.27 -3.69
C TYR A 146 1.47 12.48 -3.37
N SER A 147 1.23 13.34 -4.36
CA SER A 147 0.21 14.38 -4.23
C SER A 147 -1.18 13.75 -4.23
N PHE A 148 -2.05 14.23 -3.35
CA PHE A 148 -3.44 13.80 -3.31
C PHE A 148 -4.15 14.08 -4.65
N VAL A 149 -4.92 13.11 -5.11
CA VAL A 149 -5.73 13.22 -6.33
C VAL A 149 -7.20 12.94 -5.98
N PRO A 150 -8.10 13.92 -6.19
CA PRO A 150 -9.53 13.78 -5.90
C PRO A 150 -10.24 12.96 -6.99
N PHE A 151 -10.15 11.64 -6.92
CA PHE A 151 -10.77 10.75 -7.90
C PHE A 151 -12.29 10.83 -7.89
N HIS A 152 -12.89 10.77 -9.06
CA HIS A 152 -14.35 10.78 -9.24
C HIS A 152 -15.04 9.68 -8.43
N GLY A 153 -16.18 10.02 -7.84
CA GLY A 153 -16.97 9.08 -7.03
C GLY A 153 -16.47 8.86 -5.60
N THR A 154 -15.37 9.49 -5.19
CA THR A 154 -14.85 9.35 -3.82
C THR A 154 -15.41 10.40 -2.86
N PRO A 155 -15.59 10.06 -1.56
CA PRO A 155 -15.99 11.03 -0.55
C PRO A 155 -15.03 12.24 -0.43
N LEU A 156 -13.72 12.01 -0.62
CA LEU A 156 -12.74 13.08 -0.57
C LEU A 156 -12.86 14.05 -1.75
N ARG A 157 -13.26 13.57 -2.92
CA ARG A 157 -13.59 14.47 -4.03
C ARG A 157 -14.77 15.37 -3.70
N LYS A 158 -15.85 14.79 -3.15
CA LYS A 158 -17.01 15.56 -2.72
C LYS A 158 -16.63 16.64 -1.70
N MET A 159 -15.78 16.29 -0.73
CA MET A 159 -15.23 17.26 0.22
C MET A 159 -14.46 18.39 -0.49
N CYS A 160 -13.66 18.11 -1.50
CA CYS A 160 -12.94 19.12 -2.27
C CYS A 160 -13.88 20.06 -3.01
N GLU A 161 -14.98 19.57 -3.56
CA GLU A 161 -16.01 20.36 -4.23
C GLU A 161 -16.76 21.24 -3.21
N GLU A 162 -17.16 20.70 -2.07
CA GLU A 162 -17.81 21.43 -0.98
C GLU A 162 -16.94 22.54 -0.36
N LEU A 163 -15.62 22.38 -0.38
CA LEU A 163 -14.63 23.36 0.09
C LEU A 163 -14.13 24.31 -1.03
N ASP A 164 -14.72 24.25 -2.22
CA ASP A 164 -14.33 25.06 -3.39
C ASP A 164 -12.84 24.92 -3.78
N LEU A 165 -12.25 23.78 -3.50
CA LEU A 165 -10.85 23.47 -3.85
C LEU A 165 -10.71 22.98 -5.29
N ILE A 166 -11.77 22.47 -5.87
CA ILE A 166 -11.88 22.08 -7.28
C ILE A 166 -13.29 22.37 -7.79
N LYS A 167 -13.42 22.55 -9.11
CA LYS A 167 -14.73 22.66 -9.75
C LYS A 167 -15.31 21.28 -10.04
N PRO A 168 -16.64 21.10 -10.02
CA PRO A 168 -17.28 19.80 -10.29
C PRO A 168 -16.89 19.18 -11.64
N GLU A 169 -16.70 20.01 -12.65
CA GLU A 169 -16.29 19.59 -14.01
C GLU A 169 -14.80 19.25 -14.15
N THR A 170 -13.99 19.44 -13.09
CA THR A 170 -12.55 19.15 -13.13
C THR A 170 -12.30 17.66 -13.38
N ILE A 171 -11.67 17.34 -14.51
CA ILE A 171 -11.22 15.98 -14.81
C ILE A 171 -9.87 15.74 -14.15
N THR A 172 -9.83 14.80 -13.20
CA THR A 172 -8.59 14.42 -12.52
C THR A 172 -7.82 13.41 -13.37
N LYS A 173 -6.54 13.70 -13.55
CA LYS A 173 -5.58 12.78 -14.20
C LYS A 173 -4.80 12.08 -13.10
N CYS A 174 -4.56 10.78 -13.27
CA CYS A 174 -3.72 10.02 -12.37
C CYS A 174 -2.24 10.46 -12.51
N LEU A 175 -1.50 10.45 -11.41
CA LEU A 175 -0.05 10.71 -11.38
C LEU A 175 0.36 12.03 -12.05
N THR A 176 -0.26 13.12 -11.66
CA THR A 176 0.18 14.46 -12.09
C THR A 176 1.37 14.92 -11.26
N ASN A 177 2.34 15.58 -11.91
CA ASN A 177 3.51 16.17 -11.23
C ASN A 177 3.18 17.47 -10.48
N LYS A 178 1.93 17.93 -10.53
CA LYS A 178 1.48 19.15 -9.85
C LYS A 178 0.24 18.83 -9.00
N PRO A 179 0.12 19.46 -7.83
CA PRO A 179 -1.12 19.42 -7.06
C PRO A 179 -2.31 19.86 -7.92
N ILE A 180 -3.46 19.22 -7.73
CA ILE A 180 -4.70 19.56 -8.44
C ILE A 180 -5.53 20.56 -7.63
N LEU A 181 -5.39 20.51 -6.29
CA LEU A 181 -6.10 21.42 -5.41
C LEU A 181 -5.48 22.83 -5.43
N ASN A 182 -6.33 23.84 -5.37
CA ASN A 182 -5.94 25.26 -5.27
C ASN A 182 -5.53 25.61 -3.84
#